data_c5f0535adae2d4ec217536d25258560d
#
_entry.id   c5f0535adae2d4ec217536d25258560d
#
_cell.length_a   1.000
_cell.length_b   1.000
_cell.length_c   1.000
_cell.angle_alpha   90.00
_cell.angle_beta   90.00
_cell.angle_gamma   90.00
#
_symmetry.space_group_name_H-M   'P 1'
#
loop_
_entity.id
_entity.type
_entity.pdbx_description
1 polymer ?
#
loop_
_entity_poly.entity_id
_entity_poly.type
_entity_poly.pdbx_seq_one_letter_code
_entity_poly.pdbx_strand_id
1 'polypeptide(L)'
;MTLPMILALGVLVVMIVLIMWDVLPFGAPPLLACLLLVVVGVSTVPEAFAGFTNPSVLMIAFFMVPLAAMQKTRLIARVKQAMGELVEKGGYKSYALLIVVVMLGASLAGTGATGYYVLIIALVSTVPYTKKLPTSKLMMPLGFATNHPLAPVNVALIYGVMVTALEASGYTGGVSMVTYAMVNLIVSLGYLAWALLAYRLLPDHPIAEPAADPGPGSEPGTPASGAQGGTPATPSGSGPDAPQATTTSTAVATREIDGGGLPAWKEYTTGAAFVVSVVAMMLLNVLGDLAYVVPGLCAFVLLFIRMVDFKEFRENLFAPVILMMAGVIGVADALANSGLTALVGNSVADMVGTSVSPFALVLVFALLTSTAAAFTGSNLGSVAIFAPIAIATFLSLGLNPVAAACAVAVAGWNGHYMPIDGMPAMIFGMGKYKLTEFWKFTVPMYLIRILALCAGAVALFPV
;
A
#
# COMPACT_ATOMS: atom_id res chain seq x y z
N MET A 1 2.92 9.97 -35.11
CA MET A 1 2.25 10.57 -33.93
C MET A 1 1.50 11.82 -34.36
N THR A 2 0.24 11.95 -34.00
CA THR A 2 -0.59 13.15 -34.23
C THR A 2 -0.31 14.22 -33.16
N LEU A 3 -0.73 15.47 -33.40
CA LEU A 3 -0.57 16.54 -32.41
C LEU A 3 -1.24 16.21 -31.05
N PRO A 4 -2.48 15.70 -31.00
CA PRO A 4 -3.10 15.27 -29.74
C PRO A 4 -2.31 14.19 -29.00
N MET A 5 -1.72 13.22 -29.70
CA MET A 5 -0.84 12.21 -29.10
C MET A 5 0.39 12.82 -28.43
N ILE A 6 1.04 13.79 -29.10
CA ILE A 6 2.24 14.46 -28.58
C ILE A 6 1.89 15.28 -27.33
N LEU A 7 0.77 16.02 -27.36
CA LEU A 7 0.29 16.80 -26.22
C LEU A 7 -0.09 15.90 -25.03
N ALA A 8 -0.83 14.82 -25.28
CA ALA A 8 -1.19 13.84 -24.26
C ALA A 8 0.05 13.18 -23.62
N LEU A 9 1.04 12.80 -24.46
CA LEU A 9 2.32 12.27 -23.99
C LEU A 9 3.08 13.29 -23.14
N GLY A 10 3.11 14.56 -23.57
CA GLY A 10 3.75 15.63 -22.82
C GLY A 10 3.13 15.81 -21.43
N VAL A 11 1.79 15.82 -21.33
CA VAL A 11 1.08 15.91 -20.05
C VAL A 11 1.35 14.68 -19.18
N LEU A 12 1.35 13.46 -19.77
CA LEU A 12 1.70 12.23 -19.06
C LEU A 12 3.11 12.29 -18.49
N VAL A 13 4.10 12.74 -19.28
CA VAL A 13 5.49 12.88 -18.82
C VAL A 13 5.59 13.88 -17.68
N VAL A 14 4.92 15.02 -17.77
CA VAL A 14 4.86 16.01 -16.67
C VAL A 14 4.25 15.38 -15.41
N MET A 15 3.15 14.66 -15.54
CA MET A 15 2.52 13.96 -14.41
C MET A 15 3.50 12.96 -13.75
N ILE A 16 4.17 12.13 -14.56
CA ILE A 16 5.14 11.14 -14.07
C ILE A 16 6.30 11.84 -13.34
N VAL A 17 6.85 12.89 -13.92
CA VAL A 17 7.95 13.65 -13.32
C VAL A 17 7.53 14.26 -11.97
N LEU A 18 6.33 14.83 -11.88
CA LEU A 18 5.82 15.40 -10.63
C LEU A 18 5.58 14.32 -9.55
N ILE A 19 5.13 13.13 -9.95
CA ILE A 19 4.98 11.98 -9.04
C ILE A 19 6.36 11.51 -8.56
N MET A 20 7.32 11.36 -9.47
CA MET A 20 8.64 10.80 -9.15
C MET A 20 9.50 11.75 -8.31
N TRP A 21 9.38 13.05 -8.52
CA TRP A 21 10.15 14.05 -7.76
C TRP A 21 9.46 14.51 -6.49
N ASP A 22 8.26 13.97 -6.19
CA ASP A 22 7.45 14.31 -5.00
C ASP A 22 7.28 15.83 -4.79
N VAL A 23 7.14 16.56 -5.92
CA VAL A 23 7.02 18.02 -5.93
C VAL A 23 5.68 18.49 -5.39
N LEU A 24 4.64 17.68 -5.61
CA LEU A 24 3.27 17.95 -5.16
C LEU A 24 2.78 16.86 -4.22
N PRO A 25 1.87 17.19 -3.29
CA PRO A 25 1.25 16.18 -2.44
C PRO A 25 0.63 15.06 -3.25
N PHE A 26 0.76 13.83 -2.74
CA PHE A 26 0.23 12.63 -3.38
C PHE A 26 -1.25 12.80 -3.75
N GLY A 27 -1.62 12.46 -4.98
CA GLY A 27 -2.96 12.65 -5.55
C GLY A 27 -3.13 13.96 -6.33
N ALA A 28 -2.28 14.99 -6.11
CA ALA A 28 -2.37 16.25 -6.85
C ALA A 28 -1.83 16.17 -8.30
N PRO A 29 -0.74 15.43 -8.61
CA PRO A 29 -0.21 15.38 -9.99
C PRO A 29 -1.22 14.89 -11.03
N PRO A 30 -2.02 13.83 -10.84
CA PRO A 30 -3.04 13.42 -11.80
C PRO A 30 -4.14 14.46 -11.98
N LEU A 31 -4.53 15.18 -10.91
CA LEU A 31 -5.51 16.27 -11.02
C LEU A 31 -4.98 17.43 -11.87
N LEU A 32 -3.72 17.79 -11.66
CA LEU A 32 -3.07 18.81 -12.49
C LEU A 32 -2.99 18.33 -13.94
N ALA A 33 -2.68 17.07 -14.19
CA ALA A 33 -2.67 16.49 -15.53
C ALA A 33 -4.04 16.58 -16.21
N CYS A 34 -5.14 16.30 -15.48
CA CYS A 34 -6.51 16.48 -16.00
C CYS A 34 -6.75 17.95 -16.42
N LEU A 35 -6.35 18.92 -15.60
CA LEU A 35 -6.47 20.34 -15.96
C LEU A 35 -5.63 20.69 -17.19
N LEU A 36 -4.40 20.21 -17.27
CA LEU A 36 -3.52 20.45 -18.43
C LEU A 36 -4.10 19.82 -19.71
N LEU A 37 -4.70 18.62 -19.65
CA LEU A 37 -5.34 17.98 -20.81
C LEU A 37 -6.49 18.84 -21.36
N VAL A 38 -7.26 19.48 -20.48
CA VAL A 38 -8.31 20.42 -20.90
C VAL A 38 -7.70 21.67 -21.53
N VAL A 39 -6.68 22.27 -20.91
CA VAL A 39 -6.00 23.48 -21.41
C VAL A 39 -5.39 23.26 -22.79
N VAL A 40 -4.76 22.11 -23.02
CA VAL A 40 -4.16 21.78 -24.33
C VAL A 40 -5.19 21.28 -25.37
N GLY A 41 -6.47 21.17 -24.99
CA GLY A 41 -7.55 20.78 -25.89
C GLY A 41 -7.59 19.32 -26.28
N VAL A 42 -6.96 18.44 -25.50
CA VAL A 42 -6.97 16.96 -25.74
C VAL A 42 -8.25 16.34 -25.17
N SER A 43 -8.78 16.88 -24.06
CA SER A 43 -10.00 16.39 -23.40
C SER A 43 -10.94 17.53 -23.06
N THR A 44 -12.22 17.23 -22.96
CA THR A 44 -13.23 18.14 -22.37
C THR A 44 -13.20 18.03 -20.83
N VAL A 45 -13.79 19.00 -20.12
CA VAL A 45 -13.86 18.95 -18.64
C VAL A 45 -14.60 17.70 -18.15
N PRO A 46 -15.76 17.29 -18.68
CA PRO A 46 -16.42 16.07 -18.25
C PRO A 46 -15.56 14.80 -18.46
N GLU A 47 -14.83 14.70 -19.55
CA GLU A 47 -13.95 13.57 -19.84
C GLU A 47 -12.74 13.54 -18.91
N ALA A 48 -12.04 14.65 -18.76
CA ALA A 48 -10.86 14.76 -17.90
C ALA A 48 -11.15 14.45 -16.42
N PHE A 49 -12.39 14.71 -15.97
CA PHE A 49 -12.82 14.48 -14.58
C PHE A 49 -13.83 13.34 -14.45
N ALA A 50 -14.00 12.48 -15.47
CA ALA A 50 -14.91 11.33 -15.46
C ALA A 50 -14.64 10.37 -14.28
N GLY A 51 -13.39 10.25 -13.85
CA GLY A 51 -13.01 9.41 -12.71
C GLY A 51 -13.71 9.79 -11.39
N PHE A 52 -14.15 11.03 -11.20
CA PHE A 52 -14.89 11.45 -10.01
C PHE A 52 -16.33 10.92 -9.96
N THR A 53 -16.88 10.53 -11.10
CA THR A 53 -18.20 9.91 -11.21
C THR A 53 -18.14 8.42 -11.46
N ASN A 54 -16.94 7.86 -11.52
CA ASN A 54 -16.76 6.42 -11.72
C ASN A 54 -17.28 5.63 -10.51
N PRO A 55 -18.18 4.65 -10.69
CA PRO A 55 -18.78 3.88 -9.61
C PRO A 55 -17.75 3.16 -8.73
N SER A 56 -16.68 2.60 -9.33
CA SER A 56 -15.62 1.91 -8.59
C SER A 56 -14.84 2.86 -7.68
N VAL A 57 -14.53 4.07 -8.15
CA VAL A 57 -13.86 5.10 -7.34
C VAL A 57 -14.75 5.53 -6.18
N LEU A 58 -16.04 5.78 -6.43
CA LEU A 58 -16.99 6.17 -5.40
C LEU A 58 -17.17 5.08 -4.34
N MET A 59 -17.28 3.82 -4.77
CA MET A 59 -17.37 2.67 -3.87
C MET A 59 -16.19 2.61 -2.91
N ILE A 60 -14.97 2.77 -3.43
CA ILE A 60 -13.76 2.71 -2.62
C ILE A 60 -13.63 3.94 -1.74
N ALA A 61 -13.97 5.13 -2.23
CA ALA A 61 -13.98 6.35 -1.45
C ALA A 61 -14.87 6.21 -0.19
N PHE A 62 -16.08 5.68 -0.35
CA PHE A 62 -16.95 5.40 0.78
C PHE A 62 -16.44 4.27 1.66
N PHE A 63 -15.81 3.24 1.09
CA PHE A 63 -15.22 2.13 1.87
C PHE A 63 -14.06 2.58 2.77
N MET A 64 -13.33 3.64 2.41
CA MET A 64 -12.27 4.19 3.26
C MET A 64 -12.78 4.62 4.64
N VAL A 65 -14.06 4.99 4.78
CA VAL A 65 -14.66 5.41 6.05
C VAL A 65 -14.84 4.22 7.03
N PRO A 66 -15.53 3.10 6.68
CA PRO A 66 -15.56 1.89 7.49
C PRO A 66 -14.18 1.33 7.82
N LEU A 67 -13.25 1.40 6.87
CA LEU A 67 -11.87 0.98 7.08
C LEU A 67 -11.16 1.81 8.15
N ALA A 68 -11.26 3.14 8.09
CA ALA A 68 -10.69 4.04 9.10
C ALA A 68 -11.35 3.86 10.47
N ALA A 69 -12.67 3.69 10.50
CA ALA A 69 -13.42 3.41 11.74
C ALA A 69 -12.98 2.09 12.39
N MET A 70 -12.70 1.05 11.58
CA MET A 70 -12.23 -0.25 12.08
C MET A 70 -10.90 -0.14 12.82
N GLN A 71 -10.01 0.74 12.39
CA GLN A 71 -8.73 0.98 13.04
C GLN A 71 -8.85 1.58 14.44
N LYS A 72 -9.98 2.20 14.79
CA LYS A 72 -10.28 2.75 16.14
C LYS A 72 -10.82 1.71 17.12
N THR A 73 -11.12 0.51 16.67
CA THR A 73 -11.69 -0.55 17.52
C THR A 73 -10.60 -1.23 18.36
N ARG A 74 -11.00 -1.91 19.44
CA ARG A 74 -10.11 -2.69 20.32
C ARG A 74 -9.40 -3.85 19.62
N LEU A 75 -9.70 -4.10 18.36
CA LEU A 75 -9.12 -5.21 17.60
C LEU A 75 -7.60 -5.06 17.47
N ILE A 76 -7.13 -3.84 17.19
CA ILE A 76 -5.68 -3.53 17.14
C ILE A 76 -5.04 -3.73 18.53
N ALA A 77 -5.73 -3.32 19.60
CA ALA A 77 -5.26 -3.56 20.97
C ALA A 77 -5.14 -5.05 21.30
N ARG A 78 -6.08 -5.88 20.83
CA ARG A 78 -6.03 -7.35 21.00
C ARG A 78 -4.85 -7.98 20.24
N VAL A 79 -4.55 -7.51 19.02
CA VAL A 79 -3.35 -7.94 18.27
C VAL A 79 -2.09 -7.61 19.08
N LYS A 80 -2.00 -6.39 19.62
CA LYS A 80 -0.88 -5.96 20.46
C LYS A 80 -0.70 -6.84 21.69
N GLN A 81 -1.79 -7.14 22.41
CA GLN A 81 -1.77 -8.03 23.57
C GLN A 81 -1.30 -9.44 23.22
N ALA A 82 -1.88 -10.05 22.16
CA ALA A 82 -1.50 -11.38 21.71
C ALA A 82 -0.02 -11.46 21.30
N MET A 83 0.51 -10.40 20.70
CA MET A 83 1.94 -10.31 20.36
C MET A 83 2.81 -10.28 21.63
N GLY A 84 2.44 -9.51 22.65
CA GLY A 84 3.18 -9.44 23.91
C GLY A 84 3.30 -10.83 24.57
N GLU A 85 2.19 -11.53 24.72
CA GLU A 85 2.14 -12.88 25.32
C GLU A 85 3.00 -13.91 24.55
N LEU A 86 3.04 -13.80 23.20
CA LEU A 86 3.83 -14.69 22.36
C LEU A 86 5.33 -14.41 22.43
N VAL A 87 5.71 -13.13 22.55
CA VAL A 87 7.12 -12.74 22.69
C VAL A 87 7.70 -13.28 24.00
N GLU A 88 6.95 -13.20 25.10
CA GLU A 88 7.37 -13.73 26.41
C GLU A 88 7.62 -15.25 26.38
N LYS A 89 6.79 -16.00 25.66
CA LYS A 89 6.98 -17.47 25.49
C LYS A 89 8.25 -17.81 24.74
N GLY A 90 8.65 -17.01 23.75
CA GLY A 90 9.86 -17.18 22.95
C GLY A 90 9.91 -18.43 22.08
N GLY A 91 11.01 -18.61 21.34
CA GLY A 91 11.26 -19.77 20.49
C GLY A 91 10.58 -19.74 19.12
N TYR A 92 10.89 -20.75 18.27
CA TYR A 92 10.41 -20.81 16.88
C TYR A 92 8.89 -20.90 16.77
N LYS A 93 8.21 -21.60 17.68
CA LYS A 93 6.74 -21.69 17.67
C LYS A 93 6.10 -20.31 17.89
N SER A 94 6.62 -19.54 18.85
CA SER A 94 6.17 -18.17 19.08
C SER A 94 6.45 -17.26 17.89
N TYR A 95 7.62 -17.38 17.27
CA TYR A 95 7.97 -16.68 16.04
C TYR A 95 6.95 -16.94 14.92
N ALA A 96 6.66 -18.23 14.64
CA ALA A 96 5.70 -18.60 13.62
C ALA A 96 4.30 -18.06 13.89
N LEU A 97 3.86 -18.16 15.16
CA LEU A 97 2.54 -17.67 15.56
C LEU A 97 2.45 -16.15 15.53
N LEU A 98 3.53 -15.44 15.88
CA LEU A 98 3.61 -13.97 15.75
C LEU A 98 3.41 -13.53 14.31
N ILE A 99 4.05 -14.18 13.33
CA ILE A 99 3.87 -13.87 11.92
C ILE A 99 2.39 -14.04 11.53
N VAL A 100 1.78 -15.17 11.90
CA VAL A 100 0.36 -15.43 11.62
C VAL A 100 -0.55 -14.38 12.25
N VAL A 101 -0.32 -14.01 13.51
CA VAL A 101 -1.10 -12.99 14.22
C VAL A 101 -0.98 -11.63 13.51
N VAL A 102 0.23 -11.24 13.11
CA VAL A 102 0.44 -9.98 12.37
C VAL A 102 -0.23 -10.03 10.99
N MET A 103 -0.14 -11.14 10.26
CA MET A 103 -0.81 -11.32 8.96
C MET A 103 -2.34 -11.32 9.09
N LEU A 104 -2.89 -11.88 10.18
CA LEU A 104 -4.34 -11.77 10.48
C LEU A 104 -4.73 -10.32 10.82
N GLY A 105 -3.90 -9.62 11.57
CA GLY A 105 -4.10 -8.18 11.80
C GLY A 105 -4.02 -7.36 10.51
N ALA A 106 -3.12 -7.69 9.59
CA ALA A 106 -3.03 -7.09 8.27
C ALA A 106 -4.30 -7.30 7.44
N SER A 107 -4.98 -8.45 7.62
CA SER A 107 -6.27 -8.74 6.97
C SER A 107 -7.37 -7.75 7.34
N LEU A 108 -7.25 -7.10 8.48
CA LEU A 108 -8.20 -6.12 8.99
C LEU A 108 -7.74 -4.69 8.74
N ALA A 109 -6.44 -4.43 8.88
CA ALA A 109 -5.84 -3.11 8.67
C ALA A 109 -5.78 -2.72 7.17
N GLY A 110 -5.62 -3.69 6.29
CA GLY A 110 -5.44 -3.51 4.85
C GLY A 110 -3.98 -3.46 4.42
N THR A 111 -3.74 -3.87 3.16
CA THR A 111 -2.42 -3.82 2.55
C THR A 111 -1.96 -2.35 2.42
N GLY A 112 -0.74 -2.05 2.85
CA GLY A 112 -0.19 -0.69 2.79
C GLY A 112 -0.67 0.25 3.90
N ALA A 113 -1.38 -0.26 4.93
CA ALA A 113 -1.82 0.55 6.07
C ALA A 113 -0.63 1.04 6.90
N THR A 114 -0.23 2.30 6.68
CA THR A 114 0.92 2.93 7.34
C THR A 114 0.85 2.84 8.86
N GLY A 115 -0.30 3.14 9.45
CA GLY A 115 -0.50 3.07 10.89
C GLY A 115 -0.26 1.67 11.46
N TYR A 116 -0.63 0.62 10.73
CA TYR A 116 -0.46 -0.76 11.17
C TYR A 116 1.01 -1.19 11.16
N TYR A 117 1.74 -0.93 10.07
CA TYR A 117 3.15 -1.33 10.03
C TYR A 117 4.01 -0.52 11.02
N VAL A 118 3.73 0.79 11.18
CA VAL A 118 4.40 1.62 12.19
C VAL A 118 4.15 1.07 13.59
N LEU A 119 2.91 0.70 13.91
CA LEU A 119 2.56 0.07 15.19
C LEU A 119 3.34 -1.22 15.43
N ILE A 120 3.37 -2.13 14.45
CA ILE A 120 4.07 -3.41 14.58
C ILE A 120 5.58 -3.21 14.74
N ILE A 121 6.19 -2.35 13.92
CA ILE A 121 7.61 -2.03 14.01
C ILE A 121 7.95 -1.41 15.37
N ALA A 122 7.16 -0.42 15.82
CA ALA A 122 7.34 0.20 17.13
C ALA A 122 7.20 -0.83 18.26
N LEU A 123 6.21 -1.73 18.17
CA LEU A 123 6.02 -2.79 19.17
C LEU A 123 7.23 -3.73 19.23
N VAL A 124 7.74 -4.15 18.07
CA VAL A 124 8.92 -5.02 17.99
C VAL A 124 10.16 -4.32 18.60
N SER A 125 10.32 -3.01 18.37
CA SER A 125 11.45 -2.26 18.91
C SER A 125 11.43 -2.13 20.43
N THR A 126 10.26 -2.27 21.09
CA THR A 126 10.14 -2.27 22.55
C THR A 126 10.40 -3.63 23.20
N VAL A 127 10.49 -4.70 22.39
CA VAL A 127 10.75 -6.04 22.90
C VAL A 127 12.19 -6.15 23.41
N PRO A 128 12.43 -6.55 24.66
CA PRO A 128 13.78 -6.75 25.16
C PRO A 128 14.47 -7.90 24.44
N TYR A 129 15.77 -7.75 24.19
CA TYR A 129 16.55 -8.79 23.57
C TYR A 129 16.58 -10.06 24.44
N THR A 130 16.23 -11.18 23.84
CA THR A 130 16.37 -12.50 24.47
C THR A 130 17.06 -13.47 23.51
N LYS A 131 17.93 -14.35 24.02
CA LYS A 131 18.58 -15.39 23.19
C LYS A 131 17.57 -16.38 22.61
N LYS A 132 16.39 -16.55 23.23
CA LYS A 132 15.34 -17.47 22.76
C LYS A 132 14.59 -16.93 21.55
N LEU A 133 14.43 -15.61 21.47
CA LEU A 133 13.76 -14.93 20.37
C LEU A 133 14.37 -13.52 20.19
N PRO A 134 15.50 -13.42 19.46
CA PRO A 134 16.17 -12.15 19.20
C PRO A 134 15.27 -11.17 18.45
N THR A 135 15.23 -9.92 18.88
CA THR A 135 14.41 -8.86 18.29
C THR A 135 14.77 -8.58 16.83
N SER A 136 16.06 -8.72 16.48
CA SER A 136 16.50 -8.65 15.08
C SER A 136 15.89 -9.72 14.17
N LYS A 137 15.54 -10.90 14.72
CA LYS A 137 14.81 -11.95 13.97
C LYS A 137 13.34 -11.64 13.80
N LEU A 138 12.78 -10.71 14.56
CA LEU A 138 11.37 -10.33 14.48
C LEU A 138 11.13 -9.15 13.54
N MET A 139 12.03 -8.18 13.49
CA MET A 139 11.80 -6.90 12.83
C MET A 139 11.46 -7.05 11.34
N MET A 140 12.28 -7.74 10.56
CA MET A 140 12.00 -7.96 9.13
C MET A 140 10.73 -8.80 8.90
N PRO A 141 10.60 -10.03 9.48
CA PRO A 141 9.43 -10.85 9.21
C PRO A 141 8.12 -10.22 9.68
N LEU A 142 8.06 -9.61 10.85
CA LEU A 142 6.83 -8.99 11.34
C LEU A 142 6.52 -7.68 10.62
N GLY A 143 7.55 -6.88 10.31
CA GLY A 143 7.38 -5.66 9.54
C GLY A 143 6.78 -5.95 8.15
N PHE A 144 7.35 -6.89 7.40
CA PHE A 144 6.80 -7.24 6.08
C PHE A 144 5.49 -8.04 6.16
N ALA A 145 5.22 -8.78 7.25
CA ALA A 145 3.94 -9.47 7.46
C ALA A 145 2.73 -8.52 7.42
N THR A 146 2.93 -7.25 7.76
CA THR A 146 1.86 -6.22 7.75
C THR A 146 1.28 -5.95 6.35
N ASN A 147 2.01 -6.32 5.29
CA ASN A 147 1.55 -6.18 3.90
C ASN A 147 1.00 -7.49 3.31
N HIS A 148 0.90 -8.54 4.10
CA HIS A 148 0.50 -9.88 3.63
C HIS A 148 -0.73 -10.39 4.40
N PRO A 149 -1.94 -9.96 4.04
CA PRO A 149 -3.16 -10.43 4.70
C PRO A 149 -3.38 -11.92 4.45
N LEU A 150 -3.68 -12.69 5.51
CA LEU A 150 -4.06 -14.11 5.40
C LEU A 150 -5.53 -14.30 5.05
N ALA A 151 -6.41 -13.46 5.61
CA ALA A 151 -7.79 -13.42 5.17
C ALA A 151 -7.95 -12.30 4.15
N PRO A 152 -8.29 -12.60 2.89
CA PRO A 152 -8.32 -11.61 1.81
C PRO A 152 -9.61 -10.75 1.86
N VAL A 153 -9.94 -10.21 3.03
CA VAL A 153 -11.15 -9.40 3.25
C VAL A 153 -10.93 -7.91 2.98
N ASN A 154 -9.68 -7.44 3.04
CA ASN A 154 -9.38 -6.01 2.86
C ASN A 154 -8.40 -5.79 1.68
N VAL A 155 -8.83 -6.20 0.50
CA VAL A 155 -8.08 -6.04 -0.77
C VAL A 155 -8.69 -4.95 -1.68
N ALA A 156 -9.75 -4.30 -1.22
CA ALA A 156 -10.57 -3.41 -2.01
C ALA A 156 -9.78 -2.23 -2.62
N LEU A 157 -8.84 -1.66 -1.88
CA LEU A 157 -8.08 -0.50 -2.35
C LEU A 157 -7.27 -0.81 -3.62
N ILE A 158 -6.42 -1.85 -3.58
CA ILE A 158 -5.57 -2.20 -4.73
C ILE A 158 -6.40 -2.84 -5.84
N TYR A 159 -7.44 -3.60 -5.48
CA TYR A 159 -8.44 -4.07 -6.44
C TYR A 159 -9.07 -2.91 -7.21
N GLY A 160 -9.45 -1.85 -6.54
CA GLY A 160 -9.99 -0.65 -7.17
C GLY A 160 -8.99 0.02 -8.12
N VAL A 161 -7.73 0.16 -7.71
CA VAL A 161 -6.67 0.68 -8.60
C VAL A 161 -6.56 -0.18 -9.87
N MET A 162 -6.63 -1.50 -9.75
CA MET A 162 -6.63 -2.41 -10.90
C MET A 162 -7.84 -2.21 -11.80
N VAL A 163 -9.05 -2.20 -11.21
CA VAL A 163 -10.30 -2.06 -11.97
C VAL A 163 -10.37 -0.72 -12.67
N THR A 164 -10.01 0.37 -11.98
CA THR A 164 -10.00 1.71 -12.59
C THR A 164 -9.01 1.80 -13.76
N ALA A 165 -7.86 1.14 -13.69
CA ALA A 165 -6.90 1.09 -14.78
C ALA A 165 -7.44 0.31 -16.00
N LEU A 166 -8.17 -0.80 -15.75
CA LEU A 166 -8.82 -1.58 -16.80
C LEU A 166 -9.94 -0.79 -17.49
N GLU A 167 -10.85 -0.19 -16.70
CA GLU A 167 -11.95 0.64 -17.20
C GLU A 167 -11.44 1.82 -18.04
N ALA A 168 -10.44 2.54 -17.51
CA ALA A 168 -9.79 3.65 -18.20
C ALA A 168 -9.06 3.24 -19.49
N SER A 169 -8.68 1.98 -19.63
CA SER A 169 -8.08 1.44 -20.86
C SER A 169 -9.13 0.86 -21.83
N GLY A 170 -10.42 1.07 -21.56
CA GLY A 170 -11.53 0.61 -22.41
C GLY A 170 -11.93 -0.85 -22.22
N TYR A 171 -11.41 -1.53 -21.20
CA TYR A 171 -11.84 -2.89 -20.88
C TYR A 171 -13.18 -2.88 -20.15
N THR A 172 -14.19 -3.50 -20.75
CA THR A 172 -15.58 -3.54 -20.22
C THR A 172 -15.94 -4.86 -19.55
N GLY A 173 -15.01 -5.82 -19.50
CA GLY A 173 -15.21 -7.11 -18.83
C GLY A 173 -15.22 -6.96 -17.29
N GLY A 174 -16.16 -7.66 -16.65
CA GLY A 174 -16.19 -7.69 -15.18
C GLY A 174 -14.98 -8.43 -14.59
N VAL A 175 -14.44 -7.92 -13.50
CA VAL A 175 -13.35 -8.56 -12.76
C VAL A 175 -13.87 -9.06 -11.42
N SER A 176 -13.62 -10.33 -11.10
CA SER A 176 -14.02 -10.92 -9.83
C SER A 176 -13.06 -10.47 -8.71
N MET A 177 -13.59 -9.74 -7.72
CA MET A 177 -12.84 -9.38 -6.52
C MET A 177 -12.40 -10.61 -5.72
N VAL A 178 -13.20 -11.67 -5.72
CA VAL A 178 -12.86 -12.94 -5.05
C VAL A 178 -11.64 -13.57 -5.71
N THR A 179 -11.61 -13.63 -7.05
CA THR A 179 -10.44 -14.14 -7.79
C THR A 179 -9.19 -13.32 -7.51
N TYR A 180 -9.33 -11.99 -7.50
CA TYR A 180 -8.24 -11.09 -7.10
C TYR A 180 -7.76 -11.35 -5.67
N ALA A 181 -8.68 -11.54 -4.72
CA ALA A 181 -8.38 -11.89 -3.33
C ALA A 181 -7.60 -13.21 -3.21
N MET A 182 -7.93 -14.21 -4.05
CA MET A 182 -7.22 -15.48 -4.09
C MET A 182 -5.78 -15.34 -4.62
N VAL A 183 -5.53 -14.47 -5.59
CA VAL A 183 -4.15 -14.14 -6.03
C VAL A 183 -3.35 -13.56 -4.87
N ASN A 184 -3.92 -12.60 -4.13
CA ASN A 184 -3.27 -12.02 -2.94
C ASN A 184 -3.02 -13.06 -1.84
N LEU A 185 -3.92 -14.02 -1.65
CA LEU A 185 -3.71 -15.11 -0.70
C LEU A 185 -2.52 -15.99 -1.12
N ILE A 186 -2.38 -16.32 -2.41
CA ILE A 186 -1.23 -17.08 -2.93
C ILE A 186 0.08 -16.35 -2.63
N VAL A 187 0.13 -15.03 -2.86
CA VAL A 187 1.30 -14.20 -2.54
C VAL A 187 1.59 -14.20 -1.04
N SER A 188 0.56 -14.08 -0.20
CA SER A 188 0.69 -14.08 1.26
C SER A 188 1.16 -15.44 1.80
N LEU A 189 0.68 -16.54 1.23
CA LEU A 189 1.15 -17.89 1.58
C LEU A 189 2.60 -18.10 1.14
N GLY A 190 2.99 -17.62 -0.03
CA GLY A 190 4.38 -17.60 -0.49
C GLY A 190 5.29 -16.83 0.47
N TYR A 191 4.84 -15.66 0.91
CA TYR A 191 5.53 -14.89 1.94
C TYR A 191 5.64 -15.64 3.27
N LEU A 192 4.54 -16.21 3.77
CA LEU A 192 4.52 -16.97 5.02
C LEU A 192 5.50 -18.13 4.97
N ALA A 193 5.47 -18.91 3.89
CA ALA A 193 6.39 -20.03 3.70
C ALA A 193 7.85 -19.56 3.75
N TRP A 194 8.18 -18.48 3.04
CA TRP A 194 9.52 -17.90 3.07
C TRP A 194 9.90 -17.40 4.48
N ALA A 195 9.04 -16.62 5.13
CA ALA A 195 9.33 -16.09 6.47
C ALA A 195 9.61 -17.20 7.49
N LEU A 196 8.89 -18.32 7.42
CA LEU A 196 9.14 -19.48 8.28
C LEU A 196 10.47 -20.18 7.95
N LEU A 197 10.79 -20.35 6.68
CA LEU A 197 12.05 -20.99 6.26
C LEU A 197 13.28 -20.12 6.55
N ALA A 198 13.13 -18.81 6.41
CA ALA A 198 14.21 -17.84 6.58
C ALA A 198 14.65 -17.62 8.04
N TYR A 199 13.95 -18.19 9.03
CA TYR A 199 14.26 -17.97 10.46
C TYR A 199 15.74 -18.19 10.82
N ARG A 200 16.40 -19.17 10.19
CA ARG A 200 17.82 -19.47 10.43
C ARG A 200 18.78 -18.49 9.72
N LEU A 201 18.30 -17.78 8.71
CA LEU A 201 19.09 -16.79 7.94
C LEU A 201 19.05 -15.41 8.58
N LEU A 202 18.10 -15.17 9.48
CA LEU A 202 17.90 -13.88 10.13
C LEU A 202 19.03 -13.60 11.13
N PRO A 203 19.55 -12.36 11.18
CA PRO A 203 20.64 -11.97 12.07
C PRO A 203 20.21 -12.01 13.53
N ASP A 204 21.18 -12.23 14.41
CA ASP A 204 20.99 -12.36 15.85
C ASP A 204 21.79 -11.29 16.59
N HIS A 205 21.18 -10.13 16.79
CA HIS A 205 21.74 -9.01 17.55
C HIS A 205 20.64 -8.21 18.26
N PRO A 206 20.96 -7.47 19.34
CA PRO A 206 20.01 -6.57 19.97
C PRO A 206 19.71 -5.36 19.05
N ILE A 207 18.45 -4.97 19.00
CA ILE A 207 17.99 -3.76 18.28
C ILE A 207 18.01 -2.55 19.20
N ALA A 208 17.49 -2.69 20.44
CA ALA A 208 17.58 -1.67 21.48
C ALA A 208 18.99 -1.64 22.07
N GLU A 209 19.53 -0.45 22.29
CA GLU A 209 20.69 -0.32 23.19
C GLU A 209 20.27 -0.84 24.56
N PRO A 210 21.07 -1.70 25.22
CA PRO A 210 20.82 -2.02 26.62
C PRO A 210 20.74 -0.69 27.37
N ALA A 211 19.66 -0.47 28.12
CA ALA A 211 19.63 0.64 29.07
C ALA A 211 20.96 0.57 29.84
N ALA A 212 21.74 1.63 29.76
CA ALA A 212 23.02 1.69 30.51
C ALA A 212 22.70 1.28 31.94
N ASP A 213 23.31 0.17 32.37
CA ASP A 213 23.17 -0.29 33.75
C ASP A 213 23.53 0.91 34.65
N PRO A 214 22.65 1.42 35.50
CA PRO A 214 23.02 2.44 36.43
C PRO A 214 24.05 1.80 37.34
N GLY A 215 25.35 2.17 37.12
CA GLY A 215 26.45 1.63 37.87
C GLY A 215 26.13 1.74 39.38
N PRO A 216 26.63 0.79 40.22
CA PRO A 216 26.32 0.77 41.64
C PRO A 216 26.88 2.06 42.30
N GLY A 217 26.03 3.07 42.48
CA GLY A 217 26.43 4.33 43.12
C GLY A 217 25.59 5.59 42.81
N SER A 218 24.50 5.52 42.04
CA SER A 218 23.62 6.69 41.90
C SER A 218 22.39 6.58 42.80
N GLU A 219 22.49 7.25 43.96
CA GLU A 219 21.35 7.53 44.83
C GLU A 219 20.30 8.41 44.11
N PRO A 220 19.01 8.29 44.46
CA PRO A 220 17.96 9.12 43.87
C PRO A 220 18.04 10.54 44.40
N GLY A 221 18.65 11.42 43.61
CA GLY A 221 18.72 12.85 43.87
C GLY A 221 17.39 13.54 43.69
N THR A 222 16.94 14.22 44.69
CA THR A 222 15.82 15.15 44.86
C THR A 222 15.72 16.18 43.71
N PRO A 223 14.54 16.63 43.34
CA PRO A 223 14.38 17.65 42.28
C PRO A 223 14.78 19.03 42.83
N ALA A 224 15.83 19.61 42.27
CA ALA A 224 16.21 20.99 42.54
C ALA A 224 15.51 21.93 41.57
N SER A 225 14.71 22.80 42.14
CA SER A 225 14.14 24.02 41.59
C SER A 225 15.24 25.07 41.33
N GLY A 226 15.14 25.79 40.18
CA GLY A 226 15.55 27.21 40.19
C GLY A 226 16.54 27.66 39.13
N ALA A 227 16.06 28.59 38.34
CA ALA A 227 16.64 29.89 37.93
C ALA A 227 17.62 29.97 36.74
N GLN A 228 17.07 30.58 35.69
CA GLN A 228 17.51 31.83 35.00
C GLN A 228 18.92 31.96 34.38
N GLY A 229 18.89 32.31 33.10
CA GLY A 229 19.63 33.44 32.55
C GLY A 229 20.91 33.14 31.78
N GLY A 230 20.94 33.50 30.51
CA GLY A 230 22.19 33.67 29.75
C GLY A 230 22.02 33.62 28.24
N THR A 231 22.01 34.78 27.64
CA THR A 231 21.89 35.19 26.24
C THR A 231 22.99 34.64 25.30
N PRO A 232 22.96 34.95 24.01
CA PRO A 232 23.24 34.01 22.91
C PRO A 232 24.63 34.22 22.26
N ALA A 233 25.13 33.21 21.61
CA ALA A 233 26.22 33.36 20.66
C ALA A 233 25.81 32.69 19.33
N THR A 234 25.77 33.48 18.28
CA THR A 234 25.57 33.17 16.86
C THR A 234 26.87 32.71 16.19
N PRO A 235 26.84 32.41 14.91
CA PRO A 235 27.03 31.11 14.30
C PRO A 235 28.21 31.05 13.33
N SER A 236 28.53 29.90 12.81
CA SER A 236 29.01 29.79 11.42
C SER A 236 29.29 28.33 11.05
N GLY A 237 28.88 27.94 9.85
CA GLY A 237 29.30 26.68 9.26
C GLY A 237 28.19 26.06 8.40
N SER A 238 28.03 26.61 7.19
CA SER A 238 27.21 26.07 6.11
C SER A 238 27.82 24.78 5.57
N GLY A 239 27.07 23.68 5.65
CA GLY A 239 27.25 22.51 4.84
C GLY A 239 25.91 22.16 4.17
N PRO A 240 25.87 21.67 2.94
CA PRO A 240 24.63 21.52 2.20
C PRO A 240 23.77 20.38 2.77
N ASP A 241 22.55 20.75 3.10
CA ASP A 241 21.50 19.82 3.51
C ASP A 241 21.24 18.81 2.39
N ALA A 242 21.40 17.54 2.72
CA ALA A 242 20.85 16.46 1.91
C ALA A 242 19.31 16.59 1.94
N PRO A 243 18.61 16.42 0.81
CA PRO A 243 17.17 16.49 0.78
C PRO A 243 16.60 15.39 1.67
N GLN A 244 15.96 15.78 2.77
CA GLN A 244 15.09 14.91 3.52
C GLN A 244 13.97 14.51 2.58
N ALA A 245 13.92 13.23 2.20
CA ALA A 245 12.79 12.65 1.51
C ALA A 245 11.56 12.83 2.39
N THR A 246 10.78 13.84 2.07
CA THR A 246 9.47 14.07 2.66
C THR A 246 8.57 12.98 2.11
N THR A 247 8.65 11.80 2.70
CA THR A 247 7.61 10.78 2.51
C THR A 247 6.31 11.42 2.92
N THR A 248 5.51 11.81 1.95
CA THR A 248 4.12 12.21 2.14
C THR A 248 3.35 10.97 2.55
N SER A 249 3.68 10.49 3.76
CA SER A 249 2.88 9.58 4.53
C SER A 249 1.50 10.21 4.60
N THR A 250 0.49 9.48 4.16
CA THR A 250 -0.89 9.69 4.56
C THR A 250 -0.91 9.53 6.08
N ALA A 251 -0.44 10.55 6.78
CA ALA A 251 -0.48 10.64 8.21
C ALA A 251 -1.95 10.83 8.61
N VAL A 252 -2.67 9.72 8.65
CA VAL A 252 -3.73 9.60 9.64
C VAL A 252 -2.98 9.69 10.96
N ALA A 253 -3.03 10.87 11.57
CA ALA A 253 -2.45 11.12 12.87
C ALA A 253 -2.92 9.99 13.79
N THR A 254 -2.02 9.11 14.16
CA THR A 254 -2.23 8.13 15.22
C THR A 254 -2.38 8.95 16.50
N ARG A 255 -3.60 9.45 16.74
CA ARG A 255 -4.00 9.78 18.10
C ARG A 255 -3.83 8.49 18.86
N GLU A 256 -2.99 8.50 19.89
CA GLU A 256 -2.94 7.45 20.89
C GLU A 256 -4.38 7.09 21.23
N ILE A 257 -4.80 5.91 20.81
CA ILE A 257 -6.08 5.36 21.20
C ILE A 257 -5.84 4.85 22.61
N ASP A 258 -6.00 5.78 23.55
CA ASP A 258 -6.24 5.42 24.92
C ASP A 258 -7.45 4.47 24.89
N GLY A 259 -7.25 3.19 25.21
CA GLY A 259 -8.25 2.13 25.11
C GLY A 259 -9.43 2.30 26.07
N GLY A 260 -9.74 3.52 26.43
CA GLY A 260 -10.79 3.99 27.29
C GLY A 260 -12.10 4.20 26.53
N GLY A 261 -12.94 3.17 26.48
CA GLY A 261 -14.35 3.46 26.61
C GLY A 261 -15.21 3.57 25.36
N LEU A 262 -14.87 3.03 24.19
CA LEU A 262 -15.89 2.87 23.14
C LEU A 262 -16.94 1.86 23.63
N PRO A 263 -18.24 2.22 23.60
CA PRO A 263 -19.30 1.27 23.94
C PRO A 263 -19.25 0.06 23.02
N ALA A 264 -19.39 -1.13 23.57
CA ALA A 264 -19.28 -2.39 22.82
C ALA A 264 -20.19 -2.42 21.58
N TRP A 265 -21.40 -1.83 21.66
CA TRP A 265 -22.32 -1.76 20.52
C TRP A 265 -21.75 -0.97 19.34
N LYS A 266 -20.97 0.11 19.58
CA LYS A 266 -20.30 0.86 18.50
C LYS A 266 -19.22 0.03 17.82
N GLU A 267 -18.45 -0.75 18.57
CA GLU A 267 -17.45 -1.66 18.01
C GLU A 267 -18.11 -2.74 17.14
N TYR A 268 -19.18 -3.36 17.64
CA TYR A 268 -19.94 -4.36 16.85
C TYR A 268 -20.54 -3.75 15.58
N THR A 269 -21.14 -2.56 15.68
CA THR A 269 -21.70 -1.87 14.51
C THR A 269 -20.61 -1.51 13.51
N THR A 270 -19.44 -1.08 13.97
CA THR A 270 -18.28 -0.78 13.09
C THR A 270 -17.79 -2.05 12.40
N GLY A 271 -17.62 -3.14 13.15
CA GLY A 271 -17.26 -4.43 12.58
C GLY A 271 -18.28 -4.94 11.56
N ALA A 272 -19.57 -4.84 11.88
CA ALA A 272 -20.63 -5.21 10.97
C ALA A 272 -20.65 -4.35 9.70
N ALA A 273 -20.53 -3.02 9.82
CA ALA A 273 -20.45 -2.10 8.69
C ALA A 273 -19.25 -2.41 7.77
N PHE A 274 -18.09 -2.72 8.35
CA PHE A 274 -16.93 -3.13 7.60
C PHE A 274 -17.17 -4.45 6.85
N VAL A 275 -17.64 -5.50 7.54
CA VAL A 275 -17.90 -6.81 6.94
C VAL A 275 -18.96 -6.72 5.85
N VAL A 276 -20.07 -6.01 6.09
CA VAL A 276 -21.14 -5.80 5.11
C VAL A 276 -20.62 -5.09 3.88
N SER A 277 -19.79 -4.06 4.04
CA SER A 277 -19.15 -3.36 2.92
C SER A 277 -18.26 -4.30 2.09
N VAL A 278 -17.40 -5.09 2.74
CA VAL A 278 -16.52 -6.05 2.06
C VAL A 278 -17.32 -7.13 1.35
N VAL A 279 -18.33 -7.70 2.00
CA VAL A 279 -19.20 -8.73 1.40
C VAL A 279 -19.96 -8.18 0.20
N ALA A 280 -20.49 -6.96 0.27
CA ALA A 280 -21.17 -6.32 -0.85
C ALA A 280 -20.21 -6.14 -2.04
N MET A 281 -18.98 -5.68 -1.81
CA MET A 281 -17.95 -5.53 -2.85
C MET A 281 -17.54 -6.88 -3.46
N MET A 282 -17.44 -7.94 -2.66
CA MET A 282 -17.14 -9.30 -3.15
C MET A 282 -18.29 -9.89 -3.99
N LEU A 283 -19.51 -9.48 -3.71
CA LEU A 283 -20.72 -9.94 -4.42
C LEU A 283 -21.13 -8.98 -5.55
N LEU A 284 -20.21 -8.17 -6.07
CA LEU A 284 -20.48 -7.18 -7.14
C LEU A 284 -21.24 -7.80 -8.32
N ASN A 285 -20.84 -8.98 -8.76
CA ASN A 285 -21.48 -9.70 -9.89
C ASN A 285 -22.92 -10.15 -9.58
N VAL A 286 -23.31 -10.23 -8.31
CA VAL A 286 -24.65 -10.67 -7.85
C VAL A 286 -25.53 -9.46 -7.53
N LEU A 287 -24.96 -8.47 -6.83
CA LEU A 287 -25.68 -7.30 -6.33
C LEU A 287 -25.77 -6.16 -7.35
N GLY A 288 -24.94 -6.18 -8.39
CA GLY A 288 -24.87 -5.11 -9.39
C GLY A 288 -24.65 -3.73 -8.73
N ASP A 289 -25.47 -2.74 -9.09
CA ASP A 289 -25.33 -1.35 -8.60
C ASP A 289 -25.41 -1.22 -7.08
N LEU A 290 -26.11 -2.13 -6.40
CA LEU A 290 -26.19 -2.11 -4.93
C LEU A 290 -24.82 -2.30 -4.28
N ALA A 291 -23.93 -3.08 -4.90
CA ALA A 291 -22.58 -3.28 -4.36
C ALA A 291 -21.78 -1.97 -4.28
N TYR A 292 -22.00 -1.04 -5.21
CA TYR A 292 -21.34 0.27 -5.19
C TYR A 292 -21.89 1.20 -4.10
N VAL A 293 -23.16 1.03 -3.70
CA VAL A 293 -23.86 1.92 -2.77
C VAL A 293 -23.70 1.47 -1.32
N VAL A 294 -23.64 0.16 -1.05
CA VAL A 294 -23.61 -0.40 0.31
C VAL A 294 -22.46 0.17 1.17
N PRO A 295 -21.21 0.30 0.71
CA PRO A 295 -20.16 0.92 1.51
C PRO A 295 -20.49 2.37 1.91
N GLY A 296 -21.17 3.11 1.03
CA GLY A 296 -21.66 4.46 1.32
C GLY A 296 -22.69 4.48 2.45
N LEU A 297 -23.68 3.60 2.38
CA LEU A 297 -24.68 3.47 3.44
C LEU A 297 -24.03 3.11 4.79
N CYS A 298 -23.08 2.18 4.77
CA CYS A 298 -22.30 1.81 5.97
C CYS A 298 -21.51 3.01 6.51
N ALA A 299 -20.88 3.81 5.65
CA ALA A 299 -20.16 5.02 6.04
C ALA A 299 -21.08 6.05 6.71
N PHE A 300 -22.29 6.26 6.18
CA PHE A 300 -23.29 7.14 6.79
C PHE A 300 -23.83 6.61 8.12
N VAL A 301 -24.01 5.30 8.27
CA VAL A 301 -24.36 4.70 9.58
C VAL A 301 -23.29 5.02 10.61
N LEU A 302 -22.00 4.88 10.26
CA LEU A 302 -20.87 5.18 11.16
C LEU A 302 -20.80 6.68 11.51
N LEU A 303 -21.10 7.56 10.57
CA LEU A 303 -21.24 8.99 10.82
C LEU A 303 -22.40 9.30 11.76
N PHE A 304 -23.57 8.67 11.55
CA PHE A 304 -24.78 8.88 12.34
C PHE A 304 -24.60 8.45 13.80
N ILE A 305 -23.95 7.31 14.04
CA ILE A 305 -23.64 6.86 15.41
C ILE A 305 -22.44 7.60 16.03
N ARG A 306 -21.88 8.59 15.33
CA ARG A 306 -20.70 9.36 15.77
C ARG A 306 -19.49 8.45 16.11
N MET A 307 -19.26 7.43 15.32
CA MET A 307 -18.01 6.66 15.34
C MET A 307 -16.92 7.38 14.58
N VAL A 308 -17.31 8.07 13.53
CA VAL A 308 -16.48 8.96 12.70
C VAL A 308 -17.12 10.35 12.74
N ASP A 309 -16.36 11.40 12.93
CA ASP A 309 -16.86 12.77 12.79
C ASP A 309 -16.91 13.21 11.30
N PHE A 310 -17.58 14.33 11.01
CA PHE A 310 -17.72 14.79 9.63
C PHE A 310 -16.39 15.22 9.01
N LYS A 311 -15.43 15.68 9.81
CA LYS A 311 -14.10 16.03 9.33
C LYS A 311 -13.36 14.78 8.88
N GLU A 312 -13.33 13.74 9.70
CA GLU A 312 -12.73 12.44 9.37
C GLU A 312 -13.45 11.76 8.19
N PHE A 313 -14.78 11.83 8.14
CA PHE A 313 -15.57 11.32 7.02
C PHE A 313 -15.10 11.95 5.71
N ARG A 314 -15.00 13.28 5.66
CA ARG A 314 -14.54 14.02 4.49
C ARG A 314 -13.08 13.69 4.13
N GLU A 315 -12.19 13.63 5.12
CA GLU A 315 -10.77 13.34 4.91
C GLU A 315 -10.57 11.93 4.33
N ASN A 316 -11.36 10.95 4.76
CA ASN A 316 -11.30 9.60 4.21
C ASN A 316 -11.93 9.52 2.81
N LEU A 317 -13.06 10.20 2.58
CA LEU A 317 -13.75 10.23 1.29
C LEU A 317 -12.88 10.86 0.19
N PHE A 318 -12.13 11.91 0.53
CA PHE A 318 -11.19 12.59 -0.36
C PHE A 318 -9.73 12.23 -0.02
N ALA A 319 -9.48 11.01 0.41
CA ALA A 319 -8.13 10.57 0.66
C ALA A 319 -7.26 10.74 -0.60
N PRO A 320 -5.97 11.08 -0.48
CA PRO A 320 -5.10 11.32 -1.64
C PRO A 320 -5.11 10.19 -2.67
N VAL A 321 -5.29 8.94 -2.23
CA VAL A 321 -5.41 7.78 -3.12
C VAL A 321 -6.68 7.83 -3.98
N ILE A 322 -7.78 8.34 -3.46
CA ILE A 322 -9.04 8.50 -4.21
C ILE A 322 -8.88 9.59 -5.27
N LEU A 323 -8.26 10.71 -4.92
CA LEU A 323 -7.96 11.79 -5.86
C LEU A 323 -7.03 11.30 -6.97
N MET A 324 -6.04 10.47 -6.63
CA MET A 324 -5.15 9.85 -7.60
C MET A 324 -5.92 8.93 -8.55
N MET A 325 -6.75 8.02 -8.02
CA MET A 325 -7.56 7.11 -8.85
C MET A 325 -8.46 7.87 -9.81
N ALA A 326 -9.19 8.87 -9.30
CA ALA A 326 -10.07 9.69 -10.11
C ALA A 326 -9.32 10.45 -11.22
N GLY A 327 -8.17 11.04 -10.90
CA GLY A 327 -7.36 11.76 -11.89
C GLY A 327 -6.73 10.85 -12.93
N VAL A 328 -6.23 9.67 -12.53
CA VAL A 328 -5.61 8.70 -13.46
C VAL A 328 -6.62 8.20 -14.51
N ILE A 329 -7.89 8.03 -14.15
CA ILE A 329 -8.92 7.64 -15.12
C ILE A 329 -9.02 8.71 -16.24
N GLY A 330 -9.15 9.98 -15.87
CA GLY A 330 -9.24 11.05 -16.86
C GLY A 330 -8.00 11.14 -17.77
N VAL A 331 -6.81 10.93 -17.21
CA VAL A 331 -5.57 10.89 -18.00
C VAL A 331 -5.56 9.67 -18.93
N ALA A 332 -5.97 8.49 -18.46
CA ALA A 332 -6.00 7.27 -19.26
C ALA A 332 -7.03 7.34 -20.40
N ASP A 333 -8.21 7.92 -20.13
CA ASP A 333 -9.22 8.19 -21.18
C ASP A 333 -8.66 9.13 -22.25
N ALA A 334 -7.96 10.19 -21.86
CA ALA A 334 -7.32 11.12 -22.80
C ALA A 334 -6.25 10.44 -23.66
N LEU A 335 -5.42 9.56 -23.06
CA LEU A 335 -4.42 8.78 -23.76
C LEU A 335 -5.06 7.79 -24.76
N ALA A 336 -6.14 7.13 -24.35
CA ALA A 336 -6.91 6.22 -25.20
C ALA A 336 -7.56 6.97 -26.37
N ASN A 337 -8.26 8.07 -26.10
CA ASN A 337 -8.94 8.88 -27.10
C ASN A 337 -7.97 9.55 -28.09
N SER A 338 -6.76 9.91 -27.66
CA SER A 338 -5.70 10.43 -28.55
C SER A 338 -5.11 9.35 -29.47
N GLY A 339 -5.34 8.06 -29.18
CA GLY A 339 -4.76 6.91 -29.87
C GLY A 339 -3.33 6.57 -29.44
N LEU A 340 -2.78 7.28 -28.45
CA LEU A 340 -1.43 7.03 -27.94
C LEU A 340 -1.29 5.66 -27.31
N THR A 341 -2.30 5.22 -26.56
CA THR A 341 -2.32 3.91 -25.91
C THR A 341 -2.24 2.78 -26.95
N ALA A 342 -3.01 2.88 -28.04
CA ALA A 342 -2.95 1.92 -29.13
C ALA A 342 -1.59 1.92 -29.84
N LEU A 343 -1.00 3.08 -30.06
CA LEU A 343 0.34 3.20 -30.67
C LEU A 343 1.41 2.51 -29.80
N VAL A 344 1.41 2.77 -28.49
CA VAL A 344 2.37 2.15 -27.57
C VAL A 344 2.13 0.64 -27.49
N GLY A 345 0.88 0.19 -27.36
CA GLY A 345 0.53 -1.23 -27.30
C GLY A 345 0.98 -1.99 -28.53
N ASN A 346 0.69 -1.47 -29.73
CA ASN A 346 1.13 -2.08 -30.98
C ASN A 346 2.67 -2.10 -31.10
N SER A 347 3.35 -1.01 -30.74
CA SER A 347 4.81 -0.97 -30.79
C SER A 347 5.46 -2.02 -29.86
N VAL A 348 4.92 -2.19 -28.66
CA VAL A 348 5.39 -3.23 -27.73
C VAL A 348 5.06 -4.63 -28.28
N ALA A 349 3.86 -4.83 -28.81
CA ALA A 349 3.45 -6.09 -29.42
C ALA A 349 4.37 -6.49 -30.61
N ASP A 350 4.71 -5.53 -31.47
CA ASP A 350 5.63 -5.74 -32.59
C ASP A 350 7.06 -6.10 -32.11
N MET A 351 7.54 -5.47 -31.04
CA MET A 351 8.85 -5.75 -30.44
C MET A 351 8.90 -7.14 -29.79
N VAL A 352 7.81 -7.52 -29.13
CA VAL A 352 7.72 -8.77 -28.39
C VAL A 352 7.46 -9.96 -29.32
N GLY A 353 6.72 -9.73 -30.39
CA GLY A 353 6.30 -10.77 -31.34
C GLY A 353 5.24 -11.72 -30.76
N THR A 354 4.72 -12.60 -31.59
CA THR A 354 3.64 -13.56 -31.24
C THR A 354 4.12 -14.79 -30.47
N SER A 355 5.43 -14.93 -30.22
CA SER A 355 6.05 -16.12 -29.64
C SER A 355 6.25 -16.06 -28.12
N VAL A 356 6.00 -14.92 -27.48
CA VAL A 356 6.22 -14.76 -26.03
C VAL A 356 5.01 -15.25 -25.25
N SER A 357 5.26 -16.09 -24.25
CA SER A 357 4.17 -16.61 -23.42
C SER A 357 3.50 -15.49 -22.61
N PRO A 358 2.17 -15.55 -22.39
CA PRO A 358 1.47 -14.59 -21.56
C PRO A 358 2.06 -14.44 -20.16
N PHE A 359 2.53 -15.53 -19.58
CA PHE A 359 3.23 -15.51 -18.27
C PHE A 359 4.50 -14.65 -18.31
N ALA A 360 5.29 -14.77 -19.37
CA ALA A 360 6.52 -13.96 -19.49
C ALA A 360 6.23 -12.47 -19.62
N LEU A 361 5.16 -12.10 -20.34
CA LEU A 361 4.70 -10.71 -20.45
C LEU A 361 4.22 -10.17 -19.10
N VAL A 362 3.38 -10.92 -18.38
CA VAL A 362 2.92 -10.57 -17.04
C VAL A 362 4.14 -10.38 -16.10
N LEU A 363 5.12 -11.28 -16.16
CA LEU A 363 6.32 -11.21 -15.34
C LEU A 363 7.16 -9.97 -15.67
N VAL A 364 7.34 -9.63 -16.94
CA VAL A 364 8.09 -8.44 -17.37
C VAL A 364 7.45 -7.17 -16.81
N PHE A 365 6.14 -6.98 -16.98
CA PHE A 365 5.46 -5.81 -16.44
C PHE A 365 5.45 -5.77 -14.92
N ALA A 366 5.30 -6.90 -14.26
CA ALA A 366 5.40 -6.98 -12.80
C ALA A 366 6.80 -6.63 -12.30
N LEU A 367 7.86 -7.08 -12.98
CA LEU A 367 9.25 -6.74 -12.66
C LEU A 367 9.52 -5.24 -12.89
N LEU A 368 9.09 -4.67 -14.00
CA LEU A 368 9.24 -3.24 -14.29
C LEU A 368 8.55 -2.39 -13.23
N THR A 369 7.29 -2.73 -12.89
CA THR A 369 6.52 -1.98 -11.90
C THR A 369 7.15 -2.07 -10.52
N SER A 370 7.50 -3.27 -10.06
CA SER A 370 8.08 -3.47 -8.73
C SER A 370 9.48 -2.88 -8.60
N THR A 371 10.27 -2.90 -9.68
CA THR A 371 11.59 -2.27 -9.72
C THR A 371 11.45 -0.75 -9.67
N ALA A 372 10.56 -0.17 -10.47
CA ALA A 372 10.29 1.26 -10.41
C ALA A 372 9.82 1.69 -9.01
N ALA A 373 8.91 0.93 -8.40
CA ALA A 373 8.47 1.20 -7.03
C ALA A 373 9.62 1.12 -6.01
N ALA A 374 10.51 0.13 -6.15
CA ALA A 374 11.66 -0.05 -5.25
C ALA A 374 12.65 1.11 -5.28
N PHE A 375 12.87 1.73 -6.45
CA PHE A 375 13.84 2.82 -6.60
C PHE A 375 13.23 4.20 -6.42
N THR A 376 11.94 4.37 -6.67
CA THR A 376 11.26 5.67 -6.54
C THR A 376 10.58 5.86 -5.18
N GLY A 377 10.33 4.78 -4.44
CA GLY A 377 9.50 4.80 -3.23
C GLY A 377 8.02 5.06 -3.52
N SER A 378 7.62 5.13 -4.80
CA SER A 378 6.24 5.43 -5.20
C SER A 378 5.52 4.20 -5.73
N ASN A 379 4.82 3.49 -4.86
CA ASN A 379 4.09 2.26 -5.20
C ASN A 379 2.96 2.54 -6.21
N LEU A 380 2.06 3.47 -5.89
CA LEU A 380 0.94 3.84 -6.76
C LEU A 380 1.40 4.57 -8.03
N GLY A 381 2.45 5.41 -7.94
CA GLY A 381 3.02 6.07 -9.10
C GLY A 381 3.53 5.07 -10.13
N SER A 382 4.24 4.04 -9.69
CA SER A 382 4.71 2.97 -10.57
C SER A 382 3.57 2.20 -11.22
N VAL A 383 2.51 1.88 -10.46
CA VAL A 383 1.30 1.25 -11.02
C VAL A 383 0.62 2.14 -12.04
N ALA A 384 0.47 3.44 -11.76
CA ALA A 384 -0.16 4.39 -12.67
C ALA A 384 0.58 4.52 -14.01
N ILE A 385 1.89 4.31 -14.02
CA ILE A 385 2.71 4.31 -15.24
C ILE A 385 2.56 3.01 -16.01
N PHE A 386 2.74 1.88 -15.35
CA PHE A 386 2.86 0.59 -16.05
C PHE A 386 1.52 -0.11 -16.30
N ALA A 387 0.45 0.15 -15.53
CA ALA A 387 -0.83 -0.51 -15.74
C ALA A 387 -1.46 -0.19 -17.11
N PRO A 388 -1.59 1.08 -17.54
CA PRO A 388 -2.13 1.38 -18.87
C PRO A 388 -1.31 0.75 -20.00
N ILE A 389 0.03 0.75 -19.87
CA ILE A 389 0.93 0.17 -20.89
C ILE A 389 0.75 -1.35 -20.96
N ALA A 390 0.73 -2.03 -19.82
CA ALA A 390 0.51 -3.48 -19.77
C ALA A 390 -0.85 -3.86 -20.36
N ILE A 391 -1.91 -3.17 -19.95
CA ILE A 391 -3.28 -3.42 -20.45
C ILE A 391 -3.34 -3.22 -21.96
N ALA A 392 -2.82 -2.10 -22.47
CA ALA A 392 -2.81 -1.81 -23.90
C ALA A 392 -2.02 -2.85 -24.70
N THR A 393 -0.87 -3.32 -24.17
CA THR A 393 -0.08 -4.39 -24.81
C THR A 393 -0.88 -5.69 -24.92
N PHE A 394 -1.57 -6.09 -23.85
CA PHE A 394 -2.38 -7.31 -23.86
C PHE A 394 -3.56 -7.19 -24.84
N LEU A 395 -4.26 -6.06 -24.84
CA LEU A 395 -5.36 -5.81 -25.76
C LEU A 395 -4.90 -5.80 -27.21
N SER A 396 -3.72 -5.23 -27.53
CA SER A 396 -3.17 -5.23 -28.90
C SER A 396 -2.74 -6.60 -29.39
N LEU A 397 -2.40 -7.51 -28.48
CA LEU A 397 -2.11 -8.92 -28.77
C LEU A 397 -3.37 -9.80 -28.83
N GLY A 398 -4.56 -9.23 -28.60
CA GLY A 398 -5.81 -9.97 -28.50
C GLY A 398 -5.93 -10.84 -27.24
N LEU A 399 -5.11 -10.57 -26.22
CA LEU A 399 -5.09 -11.27 -24.95
C LEU A 399 -5.97 -10.55 -23.92
N ASN A 400 -6.46 -11.31 -22.93
CA ASN A 400 -7.21 -10.71 -21.82
C ASN A 400 -6.24 -9.96 -20.86
N PRO A 401 -6.45 -8.66 -20.61
CA PRO A 401 -5.51 -7.84 -19.84
C PRO A 401 -5.61 -8.01 -18.33
N VAL A 402 -6.61 -8.75 -17.82
CA VAL A 402 -6.92 -8.78 -16.38
C VAL A 402 -5.75 -9.37 -15.56
N ALA A 403 -5.11 -10.42 -16.04
CA ALA A 403 -3.95 -11.02 -15.36
C ALA A 403 -2.78 -10.03 -15.27
N ALA A 404 -2.50 -9.28 -16.34
CA ALA A 404 -1.45 -8.27 -16.37
C ALA A 404 -1.78 -7.09 -15.45
N ALA A 405 -3.02 -6.59 -15.50
CA ALA A 405 -3.48 -5.52 -14.62
C ALA A 405 -3.40 -5.92 -13.14
N CYS A 406 -3.80 -7.15 -12.80
CA CYS A 406 -3.67 -7.70 -11.45
C CYS A 406 -2.20 -7.76 -11.00
N ALA A 407 -1.34 -8.31 -11.84
CA ALA A 407 0.07 -8.44 -11.51
C ALA A 407 0.75 -7.09 -11.34
N VAL A 408 0.51 -6.12 -12.23
CA VAL A 408 1.04 -4.76 -12.13
C VAL A 408 0.53 -4.05 -10.88
N ALA A 409 -0.78 -4.11 -10.59
CA ALA A 409 -1.36 -3.46 -9.43
C ALA A 409 -0.74 -3.97 -8.12
N VAL A 410 -0.57 -5.28 -7.96
CA VAL A 410 0.04 -5.87 -6.76
C VAL A 410 1.56 -5.69 -6.73
N ALA A 411 2.22 -5.71 -7.91
CA ALA A 411 3.67 -5.55 -8.02
C ALA A 411 4.17 -4.20 -7.51
N GLY A 412 3.36 -3.13 -7.58
CA GLY A 412 3.68 -1.83 -6.99
C GLY A 412 4.05 -1.93 -5.51
N TRP A 413 3.41 -2.81 -4.76
CA TRP A 413 3.72 -3.08 -3.35
C TRP A 413 4.70 -4.25 -3.14
N ASN A 414 5.37 -4.70 -4.19
CA ASN A 414 6.31 -5.82 -4.12
C ASN A 414 7.78 -5.41 -4.19
N GLY A 415 8.10 -4.14 -4.40
CA GLY A 415 9.46 -3.63 -4.55
C GLY A 415 10.29 -3.51 -3.28
N HIS A 416 9.94 -4.19 -2.19
CA HIS A 416 10.51 -4.00 -0.85
C HIS A 416 11.90 -4.61 -0.61
N TYR A 417 12.67 -4.94 -1.66
CA TYR A 417 14.04 -5.42 -1.52
C TYR A 417 15.07 -4.28 -1.36
N MET A 418 14.67 -3.03 -1.67
CA MET A 418 15.48 -1.84 -1.42
C MET A 418 14.96 -1.10 -0.17
N PRO A 419 15.84 -0.67 0.75
CA PRO A 419 15.45 0.09 1.93
C PRO A 419 15.29 1.60 1.63
N ILE A 420 14.53 1.94 0.59
CA ILE A 420 14.31 3.32 0.13
C ILE A 420 12.90 3.79 0.46
N ASP A 421 11.90 2.92 0.24
CA ASP A 421 10.50 3.21 0.59
C ASP A 421 10.28 3.22 2.10
N GLY A 422 9.23 3.90 2.57
CA GLY A 422 8.96 4.17 3.99
C GLY A 422 9.03 2.95 4.91
N MET A 423 8.33 1.86 4.57
CA MET A 423 8.31 0.65 5.40
C MET A 423 9.64 -0.11 5.38
N PRO A 424 10.25 -0.45 4.21
CA PRO A 424 11.55 -1.10 4.17
C PRO A 424 12.68 -0.29 4.82
N ALA A 425 12.67 1.04 4.62
CA ALA A 425 13.65 1.94 5.23
C ALA A 425 13.52 1.96 6.77
N MET A 426 12.27 1.99 7.28
CA MET A 426 12.02 1.93 8.72
C MET A 426 12.46 0.58 9.31
N ILE A 427 12.12 -0.54 8.66
CA ILE A 427 12.55 -1.87 9.09
C ILE A 427 14.09 -1.96 9.10
N PHE A 428 14.74 -1.45 8.05
CA PHE A 428 16.18 -1.46 7.92
C PHE A 428 16.86 -0.63 9.03
N GLY A 429 16.42 0.61 9.22
CA GLY A 429 17.00 1.54 10.19
C GLY A 429 16.76 1.09 11.64
N MET A 430 15.51 0.80 12.01
CA MET A 430 15.16 0.38 13.38
C MET A 430 15.70 -1.02 13.70
N GLY A 431 15.80 -1.90 12.70
CA GLY A 431 16.40 -3.22 12.84
C GLY A 431 17.93 -3.19 12.93
N LYS A 432 18.59 -2.04 12.73
CA LYS A 432 20.05 -1.88 12.71
C LYS A 432 20.75 -2.92 11.83
N TYR A 433 20.13 -3.27 10.68
CA TYR A 433 20.66 -4.27 9.78
C TYR A 433 21.78 -3.73 8.90
N LYS A 434 22.73 -4.61 8.55
CA LYS A 434 23.61 -4.38 7.41
C LYS A 434 22.83 -4.66 6.12
N LEU A 435 23.17 -3.97 5.03
CA LEU A 435 22.49 -4.13 3.75
C LEU A 435 22.51 -5.59 3.26
N THR A 436 23.63 -6.29 3.49
CA THR A 436 23.76 -7.71 3.15
C THR A 436 22.84 -8.63 3.96
N GLU A 437 22.58 -8.30 5.22
CA GLU A 437 21.64 -9.05 6.09
C GLU A 437 20.20 -8.81 5.62
N PHE A 438 19.89 -7.56 5.29
CA PHE A 438 18.58 -7.18 4.77
C PHE A 438 18.29 -7.90 3.44
N TRP A 439 19.24 -7.90 2.51
CA TRP A 439 19.09 -8.56 1.21
C TRP A 439 19.00 -10.09 1.31
N LYS A 440 19.67 -10.72 2.25
CA LYS A 440 19.52 -12.18 2.48
C LYS A 440 18.07 -12.58 2.74
N PHE A 441 17.28 -11.72 3.34
CA PHE A 441 15.86 -11.96 3.57
C PHE A 441 14.99 -11.40 2.44
N THR A 442 15.21 -10.16 2.02
CA THR A 442 14.30 -9.42 1.15
C THR A 442 14.40 -9.80 -0.32
N VAL A 443 15.58 -10.17 -0.83
CA VAL A 443 15.73 -10.57 -2.25
C VAL A 443 15.03 -11.90 -2.54
N PRO A 444 15.24 -12.97 -1.77
CA PRO A 444 14.46 -14.20 -2.00
C PRO A 444 12.96 -14.00 -1.73
N MET A 445 12.59 -13.20 -0.72
CA MET A 445 11.20 -12.81 -0.47
C MET A 445 10.59 -12.17 -1.72
N TYR A 446 11.29 -11.22 -2.32
CA TYR A 446 10.85 -10.54 -3.54
C TYR A 446 10.62 -11.52 -4.68
N LEU A 447 11.58 -12.41 -4.94
CA LEU A 447 11.48 -13.40 -6.03
C LEU A 447 10.33 -14.37 -5.81
N ILE A 448 10.15 -14.88 -4.61
CA ILE A 448 9.05 -15.79 -4.28
C ILE A 448 7.70 -15.08 -4.48
N ARG A 449 7.58 -13.84 -4.00
CA ARG A 449 6.34 -13.06 -4.12
C ARG A 449 6.01 -12.72 -5.56
N ILE A 450 6.98 -12.29 -6.37
CA ILE A 450 6.75 -11.91 -7.76
C ILE A 450 6.35 -13.13 -8.59
N LEU A 451 7.01 -14.27 -8.37
CA LEU A 451 6.65 -15.53 -9.05
C LEU A 451 5.28 -16.05 -8.61
N ALA A 452 4.99 -16.02 -7.31
CA ALA A 452 3.68 -16.40 -6.77
C ALA A 452 2.56 -15.50 -7.33
N LEU A 453 2.83 -14.19 -7.44
CA LEU A 453 1.91 -13.22 -8.03
C LEU A 453 1.62 -13.51 -9.50
N CYS A 454 2.67 -13.63 -10.32
CA CYS A 454 2.50 -13.88 -11.75
C CYS A 454 1.86 -15.25 -12.02
N ALA A 455 2.28 -16.28 -11.29
CA ALA A 455 1.67 -17.61 -11.41
C ALA A 455 0.20 -17.61 -10.98
N GLY A 456 -0.12 -16.98 -9.85
CA GLY A 456 -1.48 -16.84 -9.36
C GLY A 456 -2.37 -16.03 -10.30
N ALA A 457 -1.86 -14.92 -10.84
CA ALA A 457 -2.61 -14.08 -11.77
C ALA A 457 -2.95 -14.83 -13.07
N VAL A 458 -1.95 -15.48 -13.70
CA VAL A 458 -2.16 -16.22 -14.95
C VAL A 458 -2.97 -17.50 -14.77
N ALA A 459 -2.87 -18.14 -13.58
CA ALA A 459 -3.64 -19.37 -13.32
C ALA A 459 -5.11 -19.10 -13.00
N LEU A 460 -5.42 -17.96 -12.39
CA LEU A 460 -6.77 -17.65 -11.91
C LEU A 460 -7.55 -16.70 -12.84
N PHE A 461 -6.86 -15.88 -13.62
CA PHE A 461 -7.49 -15.05 -14.63
C PHE A 461 -7.20 -15.60 -16.03
N PRO A 462 -8.20 -15.68 -16.92
CA PRO A 462 -7.97 -16.07 -18.30
C PRO A 462 -7.04 -15.05 -18.98
N VAL A 463 -6.17 -15.52 -19.85
CA VAL A 463 -5.19 -14.69 -20.58
C VAL A 463 -5.39 -14.81 -22.08
#